data_2b4ecd675890c4f6a16f8cd27f687969
#
_entry.id   2b4ecd675890c4f6a16f8cd27f687969
#
_cell.length_a   1.000
_cell.length_b   1.000
_cell.length_c   1.000
_cell.angle_alpha   90.00
_cell.angle_beta   90.00
_cell.angle_gamma   90.00
#
_symmetry.space_group_name_H-M   'P 1'
#
loop_
_entity.id
_entity.type
_entity.pdbx_description
1 polymer ?
#
loop_
_entity_poly.entity_id
_entity_poly.type
_entity_poly.pdbx_seq_one_letter_code
_entity_poly.pdbx_strand_id
1 'polypeptide(L)'
;YAGGSKSFRDFVAVYQDDVNMRYNGNQPVPTVSEEEDPEDTGQKAINYRTEPRWFRMGHNPETPITALHTVSDIDEYTSNSRGEPQTPIFTAKKGDEIRFRLLKPGGHNRNHVFTLHGHVWPRHPYTDNSTRIASNDPNSPDFNQATFWHGEQMGHGAANHFDIVPVHGAGGKFGVTGDYLYRDEVPVHFDNGIWGIIRVQ
;
A
#
# COMPACT_ATOMS: atom_id res chain seq x y z
N TYR A 1 -9.35 -22.83 1.60
CA TYR A 1 -9.09 -23.11 0.20
C TYR A 1 -9.43 -24.55 -0.12
N ALA A 2 -10.42 -24.78 -0.93
CA ALA A 2 -10.67 -26.10 -1.47
C ALA A 2 -9.55 -26.40 -2.48
N GLY A 3 -8.57 -27.24 -2.11
CA GLY A 3 -7.62 -27.84 -3.01
C GLY A 3 -6.18 -27.35 -2.96
N GLY A 4 -5.82 -26.38 -2.13
CA GLY A 4 -4.45 -25.91 -2.02
C GLY A 4 -3.77 -26.34 -0.73
N SER A 5 -2.69 -27.08 -0.83
CA SER A 5 -1.84 -27.47 0.32
C SER A 5 -0.88 -26.38 0.76
N LYS A 6 -0.92 -25.19 0.17
CA LYS A 6 -0.01 -24.08 0.48
C LYS A 6 -0.68 -23.04 1.37
N SER A 7 -0.05 -22.73 2.48
CA SER A 7 -0.40 -21.60 3.32
C SER A 7 0.13 -20.30 2.70
N PHE A 8 -0.54 -19.19 2.96
CA PHE A 8 -0.10 -17.85 2.55
C PHE A 8 -0.29 -16.86 3.69
N ARG A 9 0.40 -15.73 3.61
CA ARG A 9 0.19 -14.59 4.50
C ARG A 9 -0.86 -13.68 3.87
N ASP A 10 -1.92 -13.40 4.59
CA ASP A 10 -3.02 -12.55 4.14
C ASP A 10 -2.92 -11.19 4.84
N PHE A 11 -2.76 -10.13 4.06
CA PHE A 11 -2.63 -8.77 4.54
C PHE A 11 -3.83 -7.96 4.04
N VAL A 12 -4.53 -7.34 4.98
CA VAL A 12 -5.66 -6.47 4.65
C VAL A 12 -5.23 -5.03 4.76
N ALA A 13 -5.40 -4.27 3.68
CA ALA A 13 -5.14 -2.85 3.62
C ALA A 13 -6.43 -2.10 3.29
N VAL A 14 -7.02 -1.48 4.29
CA VAL A 14 -8.21 -0.65 4.16
C VAL A 14 -7.79 0.80 4.08
N TYR A 15 -8.09 1.43 2.96
CA TYR A 15 -7.79 2.85 2.71
C TYR A 15 -8.87 3.74 3.31
N GLN A 16 -8.45 4.78 4.02
CA GLN A 16 -9.33 5.79 4.58
C GLN A 16 -8.88 7.17 4.13
N ASP A 17 -9.85 7.94 3.63
CA ASP A 17 -9.73 9.37 3.43
C ASP A 17 -10.36 10.13 4.61
N ASP A 18 -10.13 11.42 4.67
CA ASP A 18 -10.76 12.35 5.62
C ASP A 18 -10.60 11.95 7.09
N VAL A 19 -9.45 11.40 7.43
CA VAL A 19 -9.16 11.03 8.81
C VAL A 19 -8.97 12.30 9.63
N ASN A 20 -9.84 12.53 10.60
CA ASN A 20 -9.75 13.67 11.51
C ASN A 20 -8.70 13.42 12.59
N MET A 21 -7.44 13.72 12.28
CA MET A 21 -6.36 13.68 13.25
C MET A 21 -6.51 14.78 14.31
N ARG A 22 -6.15 14.45 15.53
CA ARG A 22 -6.17 15.40 16.64
C ARG A 22 -4.87 15.33 17.44
N TYR A 23 -4.43 16.50 17.87
CA TYR A 23 -3.36 16.58 18.87
C TYR A 23 -3.83 16.05 20.23
N ASN A 24 -2.87 15.75 21.09
CA ASN A 24 -3.14 15.53 22.49
C ASN A 24 -3.81 16.81 23.07
N GLY A 25 -5.01 16.66 23.65
CA GLY A 25 -5.85 17.81 24.04
C GLY A 25 -6.98 18.14 23.09
N ASN A 26 -7.22 17.27 22.10
CA ASN A 26 -8.39 17.29 21.21
C ASN A 26 -8.43 18.45 20.17
N GLN A 27 -7.36 19.20 20.02
CA GLN A 27 -7.27 20.20 18.95
C GLN A 27 -7.11 19.50 17.60
N PRO A 28 -7.84 19.92 16.55
CA PRO A 28 -7.68 19.32 15.21
C PRO A 28 -6.28 19.61 14.66
N VAL A 29 -5.70 18.62 14.01
CA VAL A 29 -4.50 18.81 13.18
C VAL A 29 -4.96 19.55 11.91
N PRO A 30 -4.27 20.63 11.50
CA PRO A 30 -4.59 21.30 10.24
C PRO A 30 -4.60 20.32 9.08
N THR A 31 -5.60 20.44 8.23
CA THR A 31 -5.66 19.66 6.99
C THR A 31 -4.78 20.31 5.95
N VAL A 32 -3.95 19.50 5.30
CA VAL A 32 -3.18 19.93 4.14
C VAL A 32 -3.99 19.54 2.90
N SER A 33 -4.30 20.53 2.07
CA SER A 33 -4.90 20.29 0.75
C SER A 33 -3.88 20.63 -0.32
N GLU A 34 -3.96 19.95 -1.45
CA GLU A 34 -3.29 20.45 -2.65
C GLU A 34 -3.94 21.75 -3.11
N GLU A 35 -3.11 22.71 -3.54
CA GLU A 35 -3.63 23.96 -4.08
C GLU A 35 -4.51 23.74 -5.34
N GLU A 36 -4.21 22.67 -6.08
CA GLU A 36 -4.91 22.32 -7.32
C GLU A 36 -6.19 21.50 -7.08
N ASP A 37 -6.37 20.92 -5.90
CA ASP A 37 -7.55 20.10 -5.57
C ASP A 37 -8.03 20.34 -4.13
N PRO A 38 -8.74 21.43 -3.91
CA PRO A 38 -9.25 21.79 -2.58
C PRO A 38 -10.28 20.79 -2.03
N GLU A 39 -10.80 19.91 -2.86
CA GLU A 39 -11.74 18.85 -2.44
C GLU A 39 -11.04 17.61 -1.89
N ASP A 40 -9.77 17.40 -2.22
CA ASP A 40 -8.98 16.28 -1.68
C ASP A 40 -8.22 16.70 -0.42
N THR A 41 -8.96 17.03 0.59
CA THR A 41 -8.45 17.51 1.89
C THR A 41 -8.35 16.36 2.89
N GLY A 42 -7.66 16.62 3.97
CA GLY A 42 -7.63 15.74 5.13
C GLY A 42 -6.50 14.72 5.12
N GLN A 43 -6.26 14.20 6.30
CA GLN A 43 -5.26 13.15 6.49
C GLN A 43 -5.77 11.82 5.93
N LYS A 44 -4.85 11.02 5.47
CA LYS A 44 -5.13 9.71 4.88
C LYS A 44 -4.60 8.60 5.80
N ALA A 45 -5.21 7.42 5.74
CA ALA A 45 -4.78 6.30 6.58
C ALA A 45 -4.91 4.95 5.88
N ILE A 46 -4.15 3.98 6.39
CA ILE A 46 -4.35 2.55 6.13
C ILE A 46 -4.65 1.86 7.45
N ASN A 47 -5.75 1.12 7.52
CA ASN A 47 -6.19 0.41 8.72
C ASN A 47 -6.30 1.35 9.94
N TYR A 48 -6.81 2.56 9.72
CA TYR A 48 -6.95 3.62 10.74
C TYR A 48 -5.63 4.06 11.37
N ARG A 49 -4.50 3.84 10.69
CA ARG A 49 -3.17 4.27 11.09
C ARG A 49 -2.58 5.16 10.01
N THR A 50 -1.97 6.24 10.42
CA THR A 50 -1.39 7.22 9.51
C THR A 50 -0.09 7.76 10.07
N GLU A 51 0.82 8.08 9.19
CA GLU A 51 2.03 8.83 9.49
C GLU A 51 2.30 9.78 8.32
N PRO A 52 1.73 10.98 8.35
CA PRO A 52 1.99 11.99 7.34
C PRO A 52 3.48 12.32 7.26
N ARG A 53 3.94 12.66 6.07
CA ARG A 53 5.35 12.94 5.81
C ARG A 53 5.90 14.05 6.71
N TRP A 54 5.16 15.12 6.90
CA TRP A 54 5.55 16.19 7.81
C TRP A 54 5.81 15.68 9.24
N PHE A 55 4.97 14.78 9.75
CA PHE A 55 5.14 14.19 11.08
C PHE A 55 6.39 13.30 11.13
N ARG A 56 6.56 12.43 10.14
CA ARG A 56 7.74 11.56 10.05
C ARG A 56 9.05 12.33 10.04
N MET A 57 9.06 13.48 9.41
CA MET A 57 10.25 14.33 9.30
C MET A 57 10.41 15.29 10.48
N GLY A 58 9.45 15.34 11.41
CA GLY A 58 9.47 16.24 12.56
C GLY A 58 9.18 17.70 12.20
N HIS A 59 8.42 17.92 11.13
CA HIS A 59 7.96 19.25 10.72
C HIS A 59 6.59 19.57 11.26
N ASN A 60 6.17 20.84 11.11
CA ASN A 60 4.82 21.28 11.38
C ASN A 60 3.88 20.82 10.25
N PRO A 61 2.61 20.45 10.54
CA PRO A 61 1.63 20.10 9.52
C PRO A 61 1.37 21.20 8.47
N GLU A 62 1.62 22.45 8.83
CA GLU A 62 1.51 23.60 7.91
C GLU A 62 2.74 23.81 7.02
N THR A 63 3.77 22.95 7.16
CA THR A 63 4.96 23.04 6.31
C THR A 63 4.58 22.71 4.87
N PRO A 64 4.90 23.60 3.91
CA PRO A 64 4.59 23.33 2.51
C PRO A 64 5.22 22.02 2.03
N ILE A 65 4.47 21.23 1.27
CA ILE A 65 4.93 19.95 0.68
C ILE A 65 6.24 20.14 -0.09
N THR A 66 6.39 21.23 -0.82
CA THR A 66 7.62 21.55 -1.54
C THR A 66 8.86 21.63 -0.64
N ALA A 67 8.70 22.08 0.60
CA ALA A 67 9.81 22.08 1.57
C ALA A 67 10.15 20.68 2.08
N LEU A 68 9.18 19.75 2.09
CA LEU A 68 9.39 18.36 2.47
C LEU A 68 10.17 17.58 1.39
N HIS A 69 10.03 17.96 0.12
CA HIS A 69 10.71 17.31 -0.99
C HIS A 69 12.21 17.64 -1.11
N THR A 70 12.73 18.49 -0.26
CA THR A 70 14.17 18.85 -0.26
C THR A 70 15.05 17.86 0.51
N VAL A 71 14.44 16.92 1.24
CA VAL A 71 15.17 15.93 2.04
C VAL A 71 15.39 14.67 1.22
N SER A 72 16.52 14.01 1.43
CA SER A 72 16.81 12.72 0.78
C SER A 72 15.78 11.67 1.21
N ASP A 73 15.04 11.14 0.27
CA ASP A 73 13.98 10.13 0.50
C ASP A 73 14.53 8.81 1.06
N ILE A 74 15.83 8.52 0.84
CA ILE A 74 16.44 7.25 1.25
C ILE A 74 16.36 7.03 2.76
N ASP A 75 16.59 8.08 3.54
CA ASP A 75 16.59 7.98 5.01
C ASP A 75 15.22 8.21 5.64
N GLU A 76 14.28 8.73 4.90
CA GLU A 76 12.97 9.11 5.41
C GLU A 76 12.15 7.91 5.85
N TYR A 77 12.09 6.87 5.02
CA TYR A 77 11.23 5.71 5.23
C TYR A 77 11.92 4.56 5.95
N THR A 78 13.22 4.68 6.26
CA THR A 78 13.95 3.63 6.96
C THR A 78 13.70 3.65 8.46
N SER A 79 13.44 2.48 9.05
CA SER A 79 13.29 2.35 10.50
C SER A 79 14.56 2.68 11.26
N ASN A 80 15.73 2.51 10.64
CA ASN A 80 17.03 2.81 11.27
C ASN A 80 17.21 4.31 11.54
N SER A 81 16.73 5.17 10.63
CA SER A 81 16.93 6.62 10.75
C SER A 81 15.79 7.32 11.50
N ARG A 82 14.56 6.82 11.35
CA ARG A 82 13.36 7.48 11.85
C ARG A 82 12.52 6.65 12.82
N GLY A 83 12.99 5.45 13.17
CA GLY A 83 12.21 4.51 13.96
C GLY A 83 11.12 3.79 13.16
N GLU A 84 10.42 2.87 13.83
CA GLU A 84 9.31 2.14 13.21
C GLU A 84 8.16 3.10 12.85
N PRO A 85 7.55 2.94 11.66
CA PRO A 85 6.43 3.79 11.27
C PRO A 85 5.18 3.56 12.12
N GLN A 86 4.36 4.59 12.24
CA GLN A 86 3.04 4.49 12.85
C GLN A 86 2.02 3.77 11.95
N THR A 87 2.30 3.70 10.67
CA THR A 87 1.51 2.95 9.68
C THR A 87 1.73 1.44 9.83
N PRO A 88 0.88 0.59 9.22
CA PRO A 88 1.01 -0.87 9.40
C PRO A 88 2.33 -1.41 8.86
N ILE A 89 2.98 -2.26 9.67
CA ILE A 89 4.10 -3.09 9.23
C ILE A 89 3.58 -4.52 9.06
N PHE A 90 3.59 -5.00 7.83
CA PHE A 90 3.29 -6.39 7.52
C PHE A 90 4.58 -7.21 7.53
N THR A 91 4.54 -8.45 8.01
CA THR A 91 5.73 -9.31 8.09
C THR A 91 5.53 -10.63 7.39
N ALA A 92 6.52 -11.07 6.63
CA ALA A 92 6.56 -12.35 5.97
C ALA A 92 7.97 -12.93 5.95
N LYS A 93 8.10 -14.24 5.82
CA LYS A 93 9.37 -14.86 5.51
C LYS A 93 9.64 -14.79 4.02
N LYS A 94 10.92 -14.73 3.66
CA LYS A 94 11.34 -14.80 2.27
C LYS A 94 10.72 -16.01 1.56
N GLY A 95 10.08 -15.75 0.43
CA GLY A 95 9.43 -16.76 -0.39
C GLY A 95 8.04 -17.18 0.08
N ASP A 96 7.55 -16.68 1.22
CA ASP A 96 6.15 -16.89 1.60
C ASP A 96 5.24 -16.37 0.49
N GLU A 97 4.21 -17.13 0.14
CA GLU A 97 3.10 -16.57 -0.64
C GLU A 97 2.41 -15.50 0.20
N ILE A 98 2.32 -14.29 -0.35
CA ILE A 98 1.66 -13.16 0.28
C ILE A 98 0.50 -12.69 -0.58
N ARG A 99 -0.57 -12.23 0.06
CA ARG A 99 -1.73 -11.63 -0.60
C ARG A 99 -2.10 -10.35 0.11
N PHE A 100 -2.31 -9.31 -0.67
CA PHE A 100 -2.92 -8.08 -0.17
C PHE A 100 -4.37 -8.03 -0.59
N ARG A 101 -5.26 -7.81 0.39
CA ARG A 101 -6.66 -7.48 0.20
C ARG A 101 -6.78 -5.98 0.31
N LEU A 102 -6.90 -5.32 -0.82
CA LEU A 102 -7.05 -3.88 -0.87
C LEU A 102 -8.53 -3.53 -0.87
N LEU A 103 -8.92 -2.64 0.03
CA LEU A 103 -10.30 -2.20 0.19
C LEU A 103 -10.33 -0.68 0.31
N LYS A 104 -11.20 -0.06 -0.48
CA LYS A 104 -11.57 1.34 -0.34
C LYS A 104 -13.08 1.39 -0.11
N PRO A 105 -13.55 1.32 1.14
CA PRO A 105 -14.99 1.15 1.42
C PRO A 105 -15.82 2.40 1.08
N GLY A 106 -15.22 3.57 1.13
CA GLY A 106 -15.89 4.84 0.86
C GLY A 106 -14.93 6.01 1.01
N GLY A 107 -15.46 7.19 1.21
CA GLY A 107 -14.72 8.44 1.32
C GLY A 107 -14.87 9.29 0.06
N HIS A 108 -13.95 10.22 -0.17
CA HIS A 108 -13.93 11.05 -1.39
C HIS A 108 -13.87 10.22 -2.67
N ASN A 109 -14.43 10.75 -3.75
CA ASN A 109 -14.44 10.13 -5.08
C ASN A 109 -13.07 10.16 -5.77
N ARG A 110 -11.99 10.07 -5.00
CA ARG A 110 -10.63 10.06 -5.51
C ARG A 110 -10.14 8.65 -5.75
N ASN A 111 -9.34 8.52 -6.77
CA ASN A 111 -8.66 7.27 -7.09
C ASN A 111 -7.35 7.20 -6.32
N HIS A 112 -7.12 6.06 -5.75
CA HIS A 112 -5.84 5.67 -5.17
C HIS A 112 -5.08 4.80 -6.15
N VAL A 113 -3.75 4.75 -6.00
CA VAL A 113 -2.90 3.86 -6.79
C VAL A 113 -1.98 3.10 -5.85
N PHE A 114 -2.31 1.84 -5.58
CA PHE A 114 -1.47 1.00 -4.74
C PHE A 114 -0.21 0.57 -5.48
N THR A 115 0.92 0.71 -4.80
CA THR A 115 2.22 0.19 -5.23
C THR A 115 2.89 -0.58 -4.10
N LEU A 116 3.54 -1.68 -4.46
CA LEU A 116 4.43 -2.44 -3.58
C LEU A 116 5.80 -2.55 -4.24
N HIS A 117 6.74 -1.74 -3.76
CA HIS A 117 8.08 -1.66 -4.35
C HIS A 117 8.78 -3.01 -4.37
N GLY A 118 9.50 -3.28 -5.46
CA GLY A 118 10.26 -4.52 -5.64
C GLY A 118 9.43 -5.77 -5.92
N HIS A 119 8.11 -5.65 -6.07
CA HIS A 119 7.20 -6.75 -6.37
C HIS A 119 6.35 -6.44 -7.59
N VAL A 120 6.02 -7.49 -8.33
CA VAL A 120 5.07 -7.42 -9.45
C VAL A 120 3.99 -8.47 -9.27
N TRP A 121 2.82 -8.23 -9.81
CA TRP A 121 1.68 -9.15 -9.71
C TRP A 121 0.87 -9.18 -10.99
N PRO A 122 0.15 -10.28 -11.27
CA PRO A 122 -0.75 -10.35 -12.39
C PRO A 122 -2.00 -9.51 -12.14
N ARG A 123 -2.50 -8.88 -13.19
CA ARG A 123 -3.74 -8.10 -13.11
C ARG A 123 -4.92 -8.93 -12.61
N HIS A 124 -4.97 -10.20 -12.97
CA HIS A 124 -5.98 -11.16 -12.51
C HIS A 124 -5.27 -12.38 -11.96
N PRO A 125 -5.15 -12.51 -10.62
CA PRO A 125 -4.38 -13.60 -10.03
C PRO A 125 -5.12 -14.94 -9.97
N TYR A 126 -6.42 -14.96 -10.25
CA TYR A 126 -7.27 -16.14 -10.07
C TYR A 126 -7.79 -16.70 -11.37
N THR A 127 -8.16 -17.99 -11.36
CA THR A 127 -9.04 -18.55 -12.37
C THR A 127 -10.41 -17.90 -12.28
N ASP A 128 -11.12 -17.84 -13.40
CA ASP A 128 -12.40 -17.16 -13.50
C ASP A 128 -13.37 -17.53 -12.36
N ASN A 129 -13.95 -16.51 -11.73
CA ASN A 129 -14.92 -16.64 -10.64
C ASN A 129 -14.49 -17.52 -9.46
N SER A 130 -13.20 -17.61 -9.20
CA SER A 130 -12.66 -18.43 -8.12
C SER A 130 -11.65 -17.66 -7.27
N THR A 131 -11.20 -18.27 -6.17
CA THR A 131 -10.07 -17.81 -5.35
C THR A 131 -8.83 -18.67 -5.55
N ARG A 132 -8.85 -19.52 -6.56
CA ARG A 132 -7.76 -20.40 -6.93
C ARG A 132 -6.77 -19.65 -7.80
N ILE A 133 -5.48 -19.71 -7.44
CA ILE A 133 -4.44 -19.04 -8.20
C ILE A 133 -4.41 -19.60 -9.62
N ALA A 134 -4.44 -18.71 -10.58
CA ALA A 134 -4.35 -19.03 -11.99
C ALA A 134 -2.91 -19.37 -12.39
N SER A 135 -2.80 -20.15 -13.46
CA SER A 135 -1.53 -20.52 -14.09
C SER A 135 -1.33 -19.73 -15.38
N ASN A 136 -0.11 -19.42 -15.69
CA ASN A 136 0.30 -18.91 -17.01
C ASN A 136 0.71 -20.03 -17.98
N ASP A 137 0.67 -21.30 -17.56
CA ASP A 137 0.90 -22.44 -18.45
C ASP A 137 -0.37 -22.76 -19.25
N PRO A 138 -0.36 -22.64 -20.59
CA PRO A 138 -1.51 -22.93 -21.43
C PRO A 138 -2.05 -24.37 -21.31
N ASN A 139 -1.24 -25.29 -20.81
CA ASN A 139 -1.65 -26.68 -20.60
C ASN A 139 -2.24 -26.94 -19.21
N SER A 140 -2.22 -25.94 -18.33
CA SER A 140 -2.79 -26.08 -17.00
C SER A 140 -4.32 -25.98 -17.03
N PRO A 141 -5.05 -26.79 -16.25
CA PRO A 141 -6.50 -26.60 -16.07
C PRO A 141 -6.85 -25.26 -15.40
N ASP A 142 -5.88 -24.60 -14.78
CA ASP A 142 -6.02 -23.31 -14.12
C ASP A 142 -5.49 -22.15 -14.98
N PHE A 143 -5.31 -22.38 -16.27
CA PHE A 143 -4.80 -21.36 -17.18
C PHE A 143 -5.72 -20.15 -17.25
N ASN A 144 -5.11 -18.97 -17.12
CA ASN A 144 -5.77 -17.69 -17.38
C ASN A 144 -4.79 -16.78 -18.11
N GLN A 145 -5.11 -16.42 -19.35
CA GLN A 145 -4.27 -15.57 -20.19
C GLN A 145 -3.97 -14.21 -19.53
N ALA A 146 -4.87 -13.69 -18.71
CA ALA A 146 -4.66 -12.43 -18.02
C ALA A 146 -3.52 -12.45 -16.98
N THR A 147 -3.03 -13.63 -16.60
CA THR A 147 -1.85 -13.79 -15.74
C THR A 147 -0.53 -13.40 -16.40
N PHE A 148 -0.50 -13.25 -17.73
CA PHE A 148 0.68 -12.72 -18.42
C PHE A 148 0.89 -11.23 -18.22
N TRP A 149 -0.17 -10.51 -17.84
CA TRP A 149 -0.12 -9.07 -17.68
C TRP A 149 0.26 -8.74 -16.25
N HIS A 150 1.53 -8.46 -16.06
CA HIS A 150 2.08 -8.08 -14.76
C HIS A 150 2.27 -6.57 -14.66
N GLY A 151 2.12 -6.05 -13.47
CA GLY A 151 2.42 -4.68 -13.12
C GLY A 151 2.82 -4.58 -11.64
N GLU A 152 3.19 -3.40 -11.25
CA GLU A 152 3.54 -3.07 -9.86
C GLU A 152 2.60 -2.01 -9.26
N GLN A 153 1.61 -1.57 -10.02
CA GLN A 153 0.65 -0.55 -9.62
C GLN A 153 -0.77 -0.99 -9.96
N MET A 154 -1.72 -0.61 -9.11
CA MET A 154 -3.14 -0.87 -9.32
C MET A 154 -3.98 0.30 -8.82
N GLY A 155 -4.69 0.94 -9.77
CA GLY A 155 -5.65 2.00 -9.44
C GLY A 155 -6.97 1.46 -8.89
N HIS A 156 -7.51 2.14 -7.88
CA HIS A 156 -8.81 1.81 -7.31
C HIS A 156 -9.53 3.05 -6.75
N GLY A 157 -10.83 3.04 -6.82
CA GLY A 157 -11.71 4.09 -6.31
C GLY A 157 -12.60 3.65 -5.17
N ALA A 158 -13.50 4.53 -4.75
CA ALA A 158 -14.49 4.24 -3.71
C ALA A 158 -15.34 3.00 -4.06
N ALA A 159 -15.66 2.20 -3.07
CA ALA A 159 -16.38 0.93 -3.16
C ALA A 159 -15.66 -0.19 -3.95
N ASN A 160 -14.39 0.01 -4.27
CA ASN A 160 -13.58 -1.02 -4.92
C ASN A 160 -12.83 -1.87 -3.89
N HIS A 161 -12.64 -3.12 -4.27
CA HIS A 161 -11.74 -4.04 -3.59
C HIS A 161 -11.09 -4.95 -4.63
N PHE A 162 -9.86 -5.36 -4.37
CA PHE A 162 -9.16 -6.33 -5.21
C PHE A 162 -8.02 -7.00 -4.45
N ASP A 163 -7.59 -8.14 -4.98
CA ASP A 163 -6.51 -8.91 -4.40
C ASP A 163 -5.25 -8.77 -5.23
N ILE A 164 -4.14 -8.57 -4.55
CA ILE A 164 -2.81 -8.60 -5.11
C ILE A 164 -2.10 -9.86 -4.65
N VAL A 165 -1.59 -10.63 -5.59
CA VAL A 165 -0.79 -11.84 -5.35
C VAL A 165 0.55 -11.67 -6.04
N PRO A 166 1.59 -11.19 -5.35
CA PRO A 166 2.90 -10.98 -5.91
C PRO A 166 3.51 -12.26 -6.48
N VAL A 167 4.03 -12.16 -7.69
CA VAL A 167 4.79 -13.24 -8.31
C VAL A 167 6.08 -13.46 -7.53
N HIS A 168 6.42 -14.71 -7.24
CA HIS A 168 7.55 -15.12 -6.39
C HIS A 168 7.40 -14.82 -4.88
N GLY A 169 6.25 -14.32 -4.42
CA GLY A 169 5.99 -14.09 -3.00
C GLY A 169 6.82 -12.97 -2.37
N ALA A 170 6.98 -13.06 -1.06
CA ALA A 170 7.73 -12.07 -0.28
C ALA A 170 9.22 -12.04 -0.64
N GLY A 171 9.75 -10.84 -0.91
CA GLY A 171 11.11 -10.62 -1.38
C GLY A 171 11.24 -10.59 -2.89
N GLY A 172 10.14 -10.78 -3.63
CA GLY A 172 10.07 -10.65 -5.08
C GLY A 172 10.97 -11.61 -5.83
N LYS A 173 11.26 -11.29 -7.09
CA LYS A 173 12.04 -12.16 -8.01
C LYS A 173 13.41 -12.57 -7.46
N PHE A 174 14.05 -11.70 -6.71
CA PHE A 174 15.42 -11.94 -6.22
C PHE A 174 15.46 -12.52 -4.80
N GLY A 175 14.31 -12.67 -4.13
CA GLY A 175 14.21 -13.24 -2.81
C GLY A 175 15.08 -12.48 -1.79
N VAL A 176 15.05 -11.17 -1.79
CA VAL A 176 15.85 -10.35 -0.88
C VAL A 176 15.06 -10.11 0.41
N THR A 177 15.71 -10.24 1.55
CA THR A 177 15.16 -9.84 2.86
C THR A 177 15.35 -8.33 3.07
N GLY A 178 14.46 -7.72 3.82
CA GLY A 178 14.50 -6.29 4.11
C GLY A 178 13.12 -5.66 4.14
N ASP A 179 13.08 -4.35 4.27
CA ASP A 179 11.86 -3.56 4.29
C ASP A 179 11.54 -3.07 2.87
N TYR A 180 10.32 -3.36 2.44
CA TYR A 180 9.77 -2.91 1.15
C TYR A 180 8.65 -1.93 1.41
N LEU A 181 8.74 -0.75 0.79
CA LEU A 181 7.70 0.26 0.88
C LEU A 181 6.47 -0.17 0.09
N TYR A 182 5.29 -0.09 0.70
CA TYR A 182 4.02 0.00 -0.02
C TYR A 182 3.42 1.39 0.21
N ARG A 183 2.78 1.94 -0.82
CA ARG A 183 2.25 3.30 -0.73
C ARG A 183 1.16 3.57 -1.75
N ASP A 184 0.53 4.73 -1.62
CA ASP A 184 -0.21 5.35 -2.71
C ASP A 184 0.77 6.11 -3.62
N GLU A 185 0.63 5.95 -4.93
CA GLU A 185 1.44 6.70 -5.91
C GLU A 185 0.92 8.13 -6.13
N VAL A 186 -0.30 8.43 -5.71
CA VAL A 186 -0.80 9.80 -5.74
C VAL A 186 -0.06 10.60 -4.66
N PRO A 187 0.70 11.65 -5.05
CA PRO A 187 1.63 12.31 -4.12
C PRO A 187 0.96 12.85 -2.86
N VAL A 188 -0.19 13.52 -3.01
CA VAL A 188 -0.92 14.06 -1.85
C VAL A 188 -1.37 12.97 -0.88
N HIS A 189 -1.80 11.81 -1.37
CA HIS A 189 -2.22 10.71 -0.51
C HIS A 189 -1.03 10.11 0.24
N PHE A 190 0.08 9.94 -0.45
CA PHE A 190 1.33 9.47 0.13
C PHE A 190 1.84 10.43 1.21
N ASP A 191 1.95 11.72 0.88
CA ASP A 191 2.42 12.75 1.81
C ASP A 191 1.50 12.90 3.03
N ASN A 192 0.20 12.61 2.87
CA ASN A 192 -0.79 12.64 3.96
C ASN A 192 -0.95 11.31 4.69
N GLY A 193 -0.08 10.31 4.45
CA GLY A 193 0.08 9.17 5.33
C GLY A 193 -0.35 7.81 4.80
N ILE A 194 -0.66 7.66 3.50
CA ILE A 194 -0.92 6.34 2.89
C ILE A 194 0.38 5.69 2.45
N TRP A 195 1.07 5.09 3.38
CA TRP A 195 2.25 4.28 3.14
C TRP A 195 2.50 3.31 4.30
N GLY A 196 3.37 2.37 4.11
CA GLY A 196 3.82 1.46 5.15
C GLY A 196 4.90 0.51 4.64
N ILE A 197 5.23 -0.48 5.43
CA ILE A 197 6.34 -1.39 5.16
C ILE A 197 5.85 -2.84 5.18
N ILE A 198 6.27 -3.62 4.19
CA ILE A 198 6.35 -5.06 4.34
C ILE A 198 7.78 -5.45 4.69
N ARG A 199 7.96 -6.08 5.85
CA ARG A 199 9.23 -6.59 6.32
C ARG A 199 9.40 -8.05 5.97
N VAL A 200 10.35 -8.34 5.11
CA VAL A 200 10.70 -9.70 4.68
C VAL A 200 11.91 -10.19 5.47
N GLN A 201 11.76 -11.32 6.17
CA GLN A 201 12.76 -11.91 7.06
C GLN A 201 13.29 -13.24 6.51
#